data_79865a299c27e9032c0457b483d1e867
#
_entry.id   79865a299c27e9032c0457b483d1e867
#
_cell.length_a   1.000
_cell.length_b   1.000
_cell.length_c   1.000
_cell.angle_alpha   90.00
_cell.angle_beta   90.00
_cell.angle_gamma   90.00
#
_symmetry.space_group_name_H-M   'P 1'
#
loop_
_entity.id
_entity.type
_entity.pdbx_description
1 polymer ?
#
loop_
_entity_poly.entity_id
_entity_poly.type
_entity_poly.pdbx_seq_one_letter_code
_entity_poly.pdbx_strand_id
1 'polypeptide(L)'
;MDRFELIETIKCRGAVIFGTGFAAGMFMQILKERKLDGRVRYFMETAKSRETFYDLPVYSLDEAPLEQGGDPPLICAAVHDAIAGQIMPVLEKRYGSRAVWVYPMLSRLAFGDTIYTGDISVRDVIAAQPAENRWITVRYAALCGYRAAKDRGEVVSAYLKASAGDPDIGRRIYIKTQSRFSRPRTAEERLKRLWRISDDIASCGWKADPVLLDTDMRVIDGLHRLALAVYFGIGSINCELAKPSALYDSLFTGKNRITPAAQTDAGLTEKEIVFLDSMRSCLATRAEEGRKEHEKR
;
A
#
# COMPACT_ATOMS: atom_id res chain seq x y z
N MET A 1 14.80 -7.23 -6.45
CA MET A 1 14.40 -6.82 -7.82
C MET A 1 13.45 -5.65 -7.69
N ASP A 2 13.81 -4.49 -8.19
CA ASP A 2 12.93 -3.35 -8.24
C ASP A 2 11.96 -3.42 -9.45
N ARG A 3 11.06 -2.44 -9.59
CA ARG A 3 10.04 -2.47 -10.65
C ARG A 3 10.62 -2.32 -12.07
N PHE A 4 11.70 -1.55 -12.24
CA PHE A 4 12.32 -1.34 -13.55
C PHE A 4 13.07 -2.58 -13.98
N GLU A 5 13.87 -3.14 -13.07
CA GLU A 5 14.58 -4.40 -13.28
C GLU A 5 13.60 -5.54 -13.58
N LEU A 6 12.43 -5.60 -12.91
CA LEU A 6 11.40 -6.58 -13.19
C LEU A 6 10.87 -6.46 -14.62
N ILE A 7 10.50 -5.26 -15.06
CA ILE A 7 9.95 -5.02 -16.40
C ILE A 7 11.00 -5.34 -17.47
N GLU A 8 12.24 -4.91 -17.31
CA GLU A 8 13.32 -5.24 -18.25
C GLU A 8 13.60 -6.75 -18.27
N THR A 9 13.56 -7.42 -17.14
CA THR A 9 13.73 -8.88 -17.07
C THR A 9 12.60 -9.60 -17.82
N ILE A 10 11.35 -9.19 -17.63
CA ILE A 10 10.19 -9.75 -18.36
C ILE A 10 10.33 -9.52 -19.86
N LYS A 11 10.73 -8.33 -20.27
CA LYS A 11 10.96 -7.98 -21.67
C LYS A 11 12.01 -8.90 -22.34
N CYS A 12 13.08 -9.21 -21.63
CA CYS A 12 14.15 -10.04 -22.14
C CYS A 12 13.86 -11.55 -22.06
N ARG A 13 13.29 -12.02 -20.94
CA ARG A 13 13.20 -13.44 -20.60
C ARG A 13 11.76 -14.01 -20.59
N GLY A 14 10.75 -13.14 -20.65
CA GLY A 14 9.35 -13.52 -20.41
C GLY A 14 9.04 -13.63 -18.92
N ALA A 15 7.90 -14.21 -18.58
CA ALA A 15 7.45 -14.42 -17.21
C ALA A 15 6.58 -15.67 -17.08
N VAL A 16 6.58 -16.25 -15.89
CA VAL A 16 5.61 -17.25 -15.43
C VAL A 16 4.90 -16.65 -14.21
N ILE A 17 3.56 -16.75 -14.15
CA ILE A 17 2.77 -16.13 -13.10
C ILE A 17 2.12 -17.18 -12.22
N PHE A 18 2.41 -17.15 -10.91
CA PHE A 18 1.72 -17.96 -9.91
C PHE A 18 0.49 -17.22 -9.38
N GLY A 19 -0.68 -17.80 -9.57
CA GLY A 19 -1.99 -17.26 -9.26
C GLY A 19 -2.76 -16.83 -10.50
N THR A 20 -4.10 -17.01 -10.46
CA THR A 20 -5.05 -16.59 -11.52
C THR A 20 -6.14 -15.68 -10.96
N GLY A 21 -5.89 -15.07 -9.80
CA GLY A 21 -6.82 -14.19 -9.11
C GLY A 21 -6.68 -12.72 -9.53
N PHE A 22 -7.25 -11.86 -8.69
CA PHE A 22 -7.31 -10.40 -8.91
C PHE A 22 -5.94 -9.77 -9.20
N ALA A 23 -4.91 -10.10 -8.41
CA ALA A 23 -3.58 -9.51 -8.60
C ALA A 23 -2.92 -9.94 -9.91
N ALA A 24 -3.11 -11.20 -10.33
CA ALA A 24 -2.64 -11.67 -11.62
C ALA A 24 -3.35 -10.95 -12.78
N GLY A 25 -4.67 -10.76 -12.67
CA GLY A 25 -5.45 -9.99 -13.65
C GLY A 25 -4.98 -8.55 -13.78
N MET A 26 -4.75 -7.86 -12.65
CA MET A 26 -4.18 -6.51 -12.66
C MET A 26 -2.79 -6.48 -13.31
N PHE A 27 -1.95 -7.44 -12.97
CA PHE A 27 -0.60 -7.51 -13.52
C PHE A 27 -0.62 -7.76 -15.03
N MET A 28 -1.49 -8.64 -15.52
CA MET A 28 -1.68 -8.84 -16.96
C MET A 28 -2.14 -7.57 -17.69
N GLN A 29 -3.04 -6.78 -17.10
CA GLN A 29 -3.44 -5.49 -17.67
C GLN A 29 -2.26 -4.52 -17.74
N ILE A 30 -1.41 -4.46 -16.71
CA ILE A 30 -0.19 -3.66 -16.72
C ILE A 30 0.78 -4.13 -17.82
N LEU A 31 0.96 -5.43 -18.00
CA LEU A 31 1.81 -5.98 -19.06
C LEU A 31 1.22 -5.69 -20.46
N LYS A 32 -0.09 -5.78 -20.62
CA LYS A 32 -0.78 -5.46 -21.88
C LYS A 32 -0.59 -4.00 -22.27
N GLU A 33 -0.75 -3.07 -21.34
CA GLU A 33 -0.51 -1.64 -21.58
C GLU A 33 0.93 -1.37 -22.05
N ARG A 34 1.88 -2.15 -21.51
CA ARG A 34 3.30 -2.10 -21.88
C ARG A 34 3.66 -2.96 -23.09
N LYS A 35 2.68 -3.61 -23.74
CA LYS A 35 2.86 -4.56 -24.85
C LYS A 35 3.80 -5.72 -24.51
N LEU A 36 3.72 -6.20 -23.26
CA LEU A 36 4.53 -7.30 -22.72
C LEU A 36 3.69 -8.53 -22.34
N ASP A 37 2.38 -8.49 -22.54
CA ASP A 37 1.46 -9.61 -22.25
C ASP A 37 1.84 -10.88 -23.02
N GLY A 38 2.27 -10.76 -24.27
CA GLY A 38 2.79 -11.87 -25.06
C GLY A 38 4.12 -12.47 -24.56
N ARG A 39 4.72 -11.89 -23.50
CA ARG A 39 5.89 -12.43 -22.80
C ARG A 39 5.55 -13.36 -21.66
N VAL A 40 4.29 -13.44 -21.24
CA VAL A 40 3.83 -14.40 -20.24
C VAL A 40 3.67 -15.76 -20.93
N ARG A 41 4.30 -16.78 -20.38
CA ARG A 41 4.32 -18.13 -20.97
C ARG A 41 3.12 -18.97 -20.50
N TYR A 42 2.86 -18.96 -19.20
CA TYR A 42 1.76 -19.70 -18.59
C TYR A 42 1.50 -19.21 -17.16
N PHE A 43 0.40 -19.68 -16.61
CA PHE A 43 0.04 -19.47 -15.21
C PHE A 43 0.19 -20.76 -14.41
N MET A 44 0.37 -20.62 -13.09
CA MET A 44 0.38 -21.75 -12.16
C MET A 44 -0.55 -21.47 -10.97
N GLU A 45 -1.10 -22.53 -10.42
CA GLU A 45 -1.84 -22.54 -9.16
C GLU A 45 -1.33 -23.69 -8.26
N THR A 46 -1.61 -23.62 -6.97
CA THR A 46 -1.30 -24.76 -6.06
C THR A 46 -2.06 -26.02 -6.51
N ALA A 47 -3.35 -25.85 -6.78
CA ALA A 47 -4.19 -26.87 -7.41
C ALA A 47 -4.91 -26.19 -8.58
N LYS A 48 -4.83 -26.80 -9.77
CA LYS A 48 -5.41 -26.26 -11.00
C LYS A 48 -6.92 -26.09 -10.86
N SER A 49 -7.40 -24.84 -10.99
CA SER A 49 -8.84 -24.51 -10.91
C SER A 49 -9.49 -24.24 -12.26
N ARG A 50 -8.68 -24.07 -13.31
CA ARG A 50 -9.12 -23.78 -14.69
C ARG A 50 -8.06 -24.20 -15.69
N GLU A 51 -8.47 -24.39 -16.95
CA GLU A 51 -7.55 -24.79 -18.02
C GLU A 51 -6.73 -23.63 -18.56
N THR A 52 -7.35 -22.45 -18.68
CA THR A 52 -6.72 -21.25 -19.23
C THR A 52 -7.06 -20.02 -18.42
N PHE A 53 -6.16 -19.00 -18.48
CA PHE A 53 -6.36 -17.66 -17.96
C PHE A 53 -5.68 -16.67 -18.89
N TYR A 54 -6.40 -15.67 -19.44
CA TYR A 54 -5.92 -14.78 -20.51
C TYR A 54 -5.42 -15.58 -21.74
N ASP A 55 -6.17 -16.63 -22.12
CA ASP A 55 -5.85 -17.54 -23.24
C ASP A 55 -4.52 -18.29 -23.11
N LEU A 56 -3.87 -18.23 -21.95
CA LEU A 56 -2.65 -18.96 -21.65
C LEU A 56 -2.95 -20.16 -20.75
N PRO A 57 -2.19 -21.28 -20.88
CA PRO A 57 -2.42 -22.48 -20.08
C PRO A 57 -2.19 -22.22 -18.59
N VAL A 58 -2.99 -22.90 -17.76
CA VAL A 58 -2.83 -22.93 -16.31
C VAL A 58 -2.40 -24.34 -15.90
N TYR A 59 -1.32 -24.44 -15.17
CA TYR A 59 -0.81 -25.70 -14.63
C TYR A 59 -0.97 -25.76 -13.11
N SER A 60 -1.11 -26.96 -12.56
CA SER A 60 -0.83 -27.13 -11.13
C SER A 60 0.66 -26.94 -10.86
N LEU A 61 1.00 -26.60 -9.60
CA LEU A 61 2.40 -26.42 -9.22
C LEU A 61 3.25 -27.66 -9.54
N ASP A 62 2.68 -28.88 -9.41
CA ASP A 62 3.39 -30.13 -9.64
C ASP A 62 3.56 -30.47 -11.12
N GLU A 63 2.62 -30.04 -11.98
CA GLU A 63 2.61 -30.32 -13.44
C GLU A 63 3.31 -29.23 -14.26
N ALA A 64 3.59 -28.07 -13.67
CA ALA A 64 4.18 -26.94 -14.40
C ALA A 64 5.53 -27.30 -15.00
N PRO A 65 5.80 -26.93 -16.26
CA PRO A 65 7.07 -27.18 -16.92
C PRO A 65 8.24 -26.59 -16.11
N LEU A 66 9.32 -27.40 -15.96
CA LEU A 66 10.60 -26.87 -15.47
C LEU A 66 11.33 -26.23 -16.64
N GLU A 67 11.48 -24.92 -16.60
CA GLU A 67 12.17 -24.16 -17.61
C GLU A 67 13.68 -24.47 -17.57
N GLN A 68 14.25 -24.93 -18.68
CA GLN A 68 15.69 -25.15 -18.82
C GLN A 68 16.36 -23.91 -19.43
N GLY A 69 17.47 -23.48 -18.86
CA GLY A 69 18.36 -22.45 -19.40
C GLY A 69 17.74 -21.07 -19.62
N GLY A 70 18.07 -20.09 -18.80
CA GLY A 70 17.56 -18.72 -18.93
C GLY A 70 16.12 -18.53 -18.46
N ASP A 71 15.75 -19.26 -17.40
CA ASP A 71 14.40 -19.26 -16.82
C ASP A 71 13.82 -17.86 -16.66
N PRO A 72 12.55 -17.67 -17.07
CA PRO A 72 11.85 -16.41 -16.82
C PRO A 72 11.67 -16.20 -15.32
N PRO A 73 11.55 -14.94 -14.87
CA PRO A 73 11.19 -14.66 -13.48
C PRO A 73 9.82 -15.27 -13.16
N LEU A 74 9.74 -15.89 -12.00
CA LEU A 74 8.50 -16.40 -11.47
C LEU A 74 7.82 -15.30 -10.65
N ILE A 75 6.61 -14.93 -11.06
CA ILE A 75 5.84 -13.84 -10.47
C ILE A 75 4.79 -14.40 -9.53
N CYS A 76 4.94 -14.17 -8.24
CA CYS A 76 3.90 -14.50 -7.26
C CYS A 76 2.85 -13.39 -7.19
N ALA A 77 1.62 -13.68 -7.63
CA ALA A 77 0.49 -12.75 -7.64
C ALA A 77 -0.47 -12.97 -6.46
N ALA A 78 0.03 -13.40 -5.30
CA ALA A 78 -0.77 -13.51 -4.08
C ALA A 78 -1.11 -12.12 -3.53
N VAL A 79 -2.38 -11.90 -3.14
CA VAL A 79 -2.87 -10.63 -2.60
C VAL A 79 -2.52 -10.46 -1.12
N HIS A 80 -2.44 -11.56 -0.37
CA HIS A 80 -2.25 -11.55 1.08
C HIS A 80 -0.83 -11.93 1.48
N ASP A 81 -0.24 -11.16 2.38
CA ASP A 81 1.10 -11.38 2.96
C ASP A 81 1.24 -12.82 3.50
N ALA A 82 0.21 -13.32 4.20
CA ALA A 82 0.23 -14.67 4.75
C ALA A 82 0.30 -15.76 3.67
N ILE A 83 -0.41 -15.57 2.55
CA ILE A 83 -0.37 -16.51 1.42
C ILE A 83 0.98 -16.37 0.70
N ALA A 84 1.46 -15.16 0.46
CA ALA A 84 2.76 -14.93 -0.13
C ALA A 84 3.87 -15.56 0.73
N GLY A 85 3.82 -15.37 2.05
CA GLY A 85 4.78 -15.96 2.99
C GLY A 85 4.79 -17.50 3.01
N GLN A 86 3.68 -18.16 2.68
CA GLN A 86 3.62 -19.61 2.56
C GLN A 86 4.09 -20.11 1.19
N ILE A 87 3.75 -19.40 0.13
CA ILE A 87 4.01 -19.82 -1.25
C ILE A 87 5.42 -19.45 -1.71
N MET A 88 5.92 -18.26 -1.38
CA MET A 88 7.25 -17.83 -1.82
C MET A 88 8.37 -18.83 -1.52
N PRO A 89 8.49 -19.41 -0.29
CA PRO A 89 9.51 -20.40 -0.02
C PRO A 89 9.38 -21.66 -0.89
N VAL A 90 8.14 -22.07 -1.24
CA VAL A 90 7.89 -23.23 -2.11
C VAL A 90 8.36 -22.91 -3.53
N LEU A 91 8.05 -21.71 -4.02
CA LEU A 91 8.46 -21.26 -5.34
C LEU A 91 9.99 -21.10 -5.42
N GLU A 92 10.60 -20.52 -4.40
CA GLU A 92 12.06 -20.34 -4.32
C GLU A 92 12.79 -21.66 -4.29
N LYS A 93 12.28 -22.65 -3.55
CA LYS A 93 12.87 -23.99 -3.51
C LYS A 93 12.80 -24.68 -4.87
N ARG A 94 11.71 -24.49 -5.64
CA ARG A 94 11.50 -25.14 -6.94
C ARG A 94 12.21 -24.42 -8.09
N TYR A 95 12.24 -23.08 -8.07
CA TYR A 95 12.70 -22.22 -9.18
C TYR A 95 13.88 -21.33 -8.82
N GLY A 96 14.41 -21.42 -7.59
CA GLY A 96 15.51 -20.60 -7.08
C GLY A 96 15.08 -19.19 -6.67
N SER A 97 16.06 -18.32 -6.41
CA SER A 97 15.88 -16.95 -5.91
C SER A 97 15.17 -15.98 -6.88
N ARG A 98 14.52 -16.48 -7.91
CA ARG A 98 13.88 -15.71 -8.99
C ARG A 98 12.40 -15.41 -8.75
N ALA A 99 11.82 -15.89 -7.64
CA ALA A 99 10.45 -15.59 -7.31
C ALA A 99 10.28 -14.12 -6.87
N VAL A 100 9.33 -13.42 -7.44
CA VAL A 100 9.04 -12.00 -7.16
C VAL A 100 7.59 -11.86 -6.75
N TRP A 101 7.36 -11.33 -5.55
CA TRP A 101 6.01 -10.99 -5.10
C TRP A 101 5.60 -9.65 -5.68
N VAL A 102 4.70 -9.68 -6.67
CA VAL A 102 4.36 -8.47 -7.45
C VAL A 102 3.29 -7.60 -6.81
N TYR A 103 2.43 -8.14 -5.93
CA TYR A 103 1.29 -7.41 -5.40
C TYR A 103 1.65 -6.08 -4.72
N PRO A 104 2.71 -5.97 -3.89
CA PRO A 104 3.12 -4.70 -3.31
C PRO A 104 3.57 -3.65 -4.32
N MET A 105 3.96 -4.07 -5.52
CA MET A 105 4.46 -3.19 -6.58
C MET A 105 3.40 -2.81 -7.62
N LEU A 106 2.19 -3.42 -7.58
CA LEU A 106 1.19 -3.24 -8.66
C LEU A 106 0.79 -1.78 -8.89
N SER A 107 0.57 -1.01 -7.83
CA SER A 107 0.25 0.41 -7.96
C SER A 107 1.37 1.17 -8.67
N ARG A 108 2.62 0.93 -8.29
CA ARG A 108 3.80 1.55 -8.89
C ARG A 108 4.04 1.09 -10.33
N LEU A 109 3.76 -0.17 -10.63
CA LEU A 109 3.85 -0.72 -11.99
C LEU A 109 2.77 -0.17 -12.91
N ALA A 110 1.58 0.11 -12.40
CA ALA A 110 0.49 0.73 -13.15
C ALA A 110 0.70 2.23 -13.37
N PHE A 111 1.53 2.89 -12.57
CA PHE A 111 1.85 4.30 -12.73
C PHE A 111 2.78 4.53 -13.92
N GLY A 112 2.71 5.73 -14.48
CA GLY A 112 3.60 6.17 -15.56
C GLY A 112 5.06 6.39 -15.10
N ASP A 113 5.81 7.11 -15.91
CA ASP A 113 7.21 7.37 -15.64
C ASP A 113 7.40 8.27 -14.42
N THR A 114 8.39 7.94 -13.59
CA THR A 114 8.84 8.79 -12.50
C THR A 114 9.50 10.04 -13.09
N ILE A 115 8.99 11.20 -12.66
CA ILE A 115 9.49 12.51 -13.09
C ILE A 115 10.39 13.17 -12.05
N TYR A 116 10.31 12.73 -10.80
CA TYR A 116 11.11 13.24 -9.69
C TYR A 116 11.27 12.18 -8.60
N THR A 117 12.44 12.12 -8.00
CA THR A 117 12.70 11.35 -6.77
C THR A 117 13.51 12.23 -5.84
N GLY A 118 13.08 12.38 -4.60
CA GLY A 118 13.76 13.18 -3.59
C GLY A 118 12.89 13.47 -2.38
N ASP A 119 13.43 14.26 -1.47
CA ASP A 119 12.73 14.61 -0.25
C ASP A 119 11.72 15.74 -0.48
N ILE A 120 10.51 15.53 0.03
CA ILE A 120 9.41 16.51 -0.01
C ILE A 120 8.92 16.74 1.42
N SER A 121 8.56 17.99 1.72
CA SER A 121 7.98 18.37 3.01
C SER A 121 6.69 17.58 3.28
N VAL A 122 6.61 16.93 4.43
CA VAL A 122 5.40 16.22 4.88
C VAL A 122 4.18 17.14 4.92
N ARG A 123 4.38 18.40 5.35
CA ARG A 123 3.33 19.43 5.35
C ARG A 123 2.77 19.65 3.95
N ASP A 124 3.65 19.80 2.95
CA ASP A 124 3.22 20.12 1.59
C ASP A 124 2.47 18.94 0.97
N VAL A 125 2.92 17.70 1.23
CA VAL A 125 2.18 16.50 0.83
C VAL A 125 0.80 16.45 1.51
N ILE A 126 0.70 16.77 2.81
CA ILE A 126 -0.59 16.82 3.52
C ILE A 126 -1.51 17.91 2.95
N ALA A 127 -0.96 19.11 2.67
CA ALA A 127 -1.73 20.22 2.14
C ALA A 127 -2.27 19.95 0.72
N ALA A 128 -1.54 19.17 -0.07
CA ALA A 128 -1.95 18.78 -1.43
C ALA A 128 -3.08 17.72 -1.44
N GLN A 129 -3.39 17.09 -0.31
CA GLN A 129 -4.46 16.08 -0.30
C GLN A 129 -5.84 16.75 -0.41
N PRO A 130 -6.74 16.20 -1.26
CA PRO A 130 -8.12 16.71 -1.32
C PRO A 130 -8.79 16.73 0.05
N ALA A 131 -9.55 17.78 0.31
CA ALA A 131 -10.21 17.99 1.61
C ALA A 131 -11.14 16.84 2.03
N GLU A 132 -11.77 16.20 1.04
CA GLU A 132 -12.65 15.04 1.23
C GLU A 132 -11.88 13.72 1.46
N ASN A 133 -10.56 13.69 1.22
CA ASN A 133 -9.75 12.49 1.40
C ASN A 133 -9.29 12.36 2.85
N ARG A 134 -9.97 11.52 3.63
CA ARG A 134 -9.65 11.27 5.05
C ARG A 134 -8.82 10.02 5.30
N TRP A 135 -8.29 9.38 4.27
CA TRP A 135 -7.54 8.13 4.43
C TRP A 135 -6.31 8.27 5.34
N ILE A 136 -5.62 9.39 5.28
CA ILE A 136 -4.46 9.67 6.14
C ILE A 136 -4.94 9.87 7.57
N THR A 137 -6.00 10.67 7.77
CA THR A 137 -6.58 10.92 9.11
C THR A 137 -7.03 9.63 9.78
N VAL A 138 -7.67 8.71 9.06
CA VAL A 138 -8.08 7.41 9.59
C VAL A 138 -6.87 6.59 10.07
N ARG A 139 -5.78 6.59 9.31
CA ARG A 139 -4.54 5.90 9.70
C ARG A 139 -3.85 6.55 10.87
N TYR A 140 -3.79 7.87 10.86
CA TYR A 140 -3.21 8.66 11.93
C TYR A 140 -3.98 8.45 13.24
N ALA A 141 -5.32 8.49 13.21
CA ALA A 141 -6.15 8.24 14.38
C ALA A 141 -5.95 6.82 14.95
N ALA A 142 -5.91 5.79 14.10
CA ALA A 142 -5.65 4.43 14.53
C ALA A 142 -4.24 4.25 15.12
N LEU A 143 -3.26 4.94 14.57
CA LEU A 143 -1.89 4.98 15.07
C LEU A 143 -1.80 5.67 16.44
N CYS A 144 -2.43 6.84 16.60
CA CYS A 144 -2.47 7.56 17.87
C CYS A 144 -3.09 6.71 18.99
N GLY A 145 -4.20 6.00 18.70
CA GLY A 145 -4.83 5.09 19.65
C GLY A 145 -3.90 3.94 20.08
N TYR A 146 -3.19 3.34 19.13
CA TYR A 146 -2.19 2.30 19.42
C TYR A 146 -1.04 2.81 20.27
N ARG A 147 -0.51 3.98 19.92
CA ARG A 147 0.61 4.60 20.64
C ARG A 147 0.20 5.13 22.01
N ALA A 148 -1.05 5.48 22.24
CA ALA A 148 -1.55 5.97 23.54
C ALA A 148 -1.34 4.98 24.69
N ALA A 149 -1.24 3.68 24.40
CA ALA A 149 -0.90 2.65 25.37
C ALA A 149 0.60 2.61 25.71
N LYS A 150 1.46 3.18 24.86
CA LYS A 150 2.93 3.07 24.94
C LYS A 150 3.63 4.41 25.21
N ASP A 151 3.14 5.47 24.61
CA ASP A 151 3.73 6.80 24.62
C ASP A 151 2.99 7.75 25.56
N ARG A 152 3.68 8.85 25.88
CA ARG A 152 3.11 10.05 26.51
C ARG A 152 3.58 11.24 25.68
N GLY A 153 2.79 12.28 25.66
CA GLY A 153 3.10 13.51 24.93
C GLY A 153 1.87 14.20 24.36
N GLU A 154 2.08 15.29 23.63
CA GLU A 154 1.01 16.16 23.13
C GLU A 154 0.08 15.44 22.15
N VAL A 155 0.63 14.68 21.20
CA VAL A 155 -0.14 13.93 20.20
C VAL A 155 -1.08 12.92 20.88
N VAL A 156 -0.58 12.18 21.85
CA VAL A 156 -1.38 11.21 22.63
C VAL A 156 -2.41 11.93 23.48
N SER A 157 -2.05 13.05 24.13
CA SER A 157 -2.98 13.84 24.92
C SER A 157 -4.11 14.42 24.07
N ALA A 158 -3.80 14.93 22.89
CA ALA A 158 -4.81 15.41 21.93
C ALA A 158 -5.74 14.28 21.46
N TYR A 159 -5.19 13.08 21.20
CA TYR A 159 -5.99 11.91 20.87
C TYR A 159 -6.94 11.51 22.02
N LEU A 160 -6.43 11.39 23.23
CA LEU A 160 -7.23 10.99 24.40
C LEU A 160 -8.36 12.00 24.68
N LYS A 161 -8.09 13.30 24.51
CA LYS A 161 -9.13 14.33 24.61
C LYS A 161 -10.17 14.18 23.51
N ALA A 162 -9.77 13.99 22.25
CA ALA A 162 -10.69 13.85 21.12
C ALA A 162 -11.52 12.56 21.22
N SER A 163 -10.95 11.47 21.75
CA SER A 163 -11.61 10.18 21.91
C SER A 163 -12.72 10.16 22.97
N ALA A 164 -12.77 11.20 23.82
CA ALA A 164 -13.78 11.30 24.89
C ALA A 164 -13.90 10.02 25.74
N GLY A 165 -12.77 9.43 26.12
CA GLY A 165 -12.70 8.23 26.97
C GLY A 165 -12.86 6.90 26.23
N ASP A 166 -12.87 6.91 24.89
CA ASP A 166 -12.95 5.71 24.05
C ASP A 166 -11.61 5.48 23.33
N PRO A 167 -10.63 4.82 23.95
CA PRO A 167 -9.30 4.66 23.37
C PRO A 167 -9.27 3.83 22.07
N ASP A 168 -10.31 3.01 21.82
CA ASP A 168 -10.41 2.13 20.66
C ASP A 168 -11.10 2.78 19.44
N ILE A 169 -11.59 4.01 19.56
CA ILE A 169 -12.36 4.66 18.50
C ILE A 169 -11.59 4.72 17.18
N GLY A 170 -10.30 5.05 17.20
CA GLY A 170 -9.45 5.11 16.00
C GLY A 170 -9.30 3.76 15.32
N ARG A 171 -9.13 2.67 16.10
CA ARG A 171 -9.07 1.30 15.59
C ARG A 171 -10.40 0.91 14.93
N ARG A 172 -11.52 1.15 15.59
CA ARG A 172 -12.84 0.79 15.03
C ARG A 172 -13.12 1.51 13.72
N ILE A 173 -12.84 2.80 13.65
CA ILE A 173 -12.99 3.58 12.41
C ILE A 173 -12.11 3.00 11.30
N TYR A 174 -10.85 2.68 11.59
CA TYR A 174 -9.97 2.06 10.62
C TYR A 174 -10.55 0.75 10.06
N ILE A 175 -10.99 -0.15 10.93
CA ILE A 175 -11.57 -1.43 10.52
C ILE A 175 -12.86 -1.21 9.70
N LYS A 176 -13.79 -0.38 10.15
CA LYS A 176 -15.03 -0.07 9.43
C LYS A 176 -14.74 0.44 8.01
N THR A 177 -13.85 1.42 7.89
CA THR A 177 -13.54 2.05 6.60
C THR A 177 -12.77 1.13 5.66
N GLN A 178 -11.83 0.32 6.19
CA GLN A 178 -11.09 -0.63 5.37
C GLN A 178 -11.95 -1.84 4.96
N SER A 179 -12.86 -2.30 5.79
CA SER A 179 -13.74 -3.44 5.50
C SER A 179 -14.71 -3.17 4.35
N ARG A 180 -14.94 -1.92 3.99
CA ARG A 180 -15.68 -1.56 2.77
C ARG A 180 -14.98 -2.03 1.48
N PHE A 181 -13.64 -2.08 1.48
CA PHE A 181 -12.82 -2.39 0.31
C PHE A 181 -12.09 -3.72 0.42
N SER A 182 -12.17 -4.37 1.58
CA SER A 182 -11.51 -5.65 1.84
C SER A 182 -12.29 -6.42 2.91
N ARG A 183 -12.02 -7.73 3.03
CA ARG A 183 -12.59 -8.52 4.13
C ARG A 183 -12.12 -7.97 5.48
N PRO A 184 -12.94 -8.03 6.56
CA PRO A 184 -12.56 -7.52 7.89
C PRO A 184 -11.21 -8.06 8.39
N ARG A 185 -10.94 -9.36 8.20
CA ARG A 185 -9.64 -9.96 8.54
C ARG A 185 -8.46 -9.27 7.84
N THR A 186 -8.61 -8.93 6.56
CA THR A 186 -7.58 -8.19 5.81
C THR A 186 -7.38 -6.77 6.34
N ALA A 187 -8.46 -6.13 6.80
CA ALA A 187 -8.38 -4.80 7.43
C ALA A 187 -7.57 -4.87 8.74
N GLU A 188 -7.79 -5.89 9.56
CA GLU A 188 -7.01 -6.11 10.79
C GLU A 188 -5.54 -6.42 10.52
N GLU A 189 -5.23 -7.22 9.52
CA GLU A 189 -3.85 -7.54 9.13
C GLU A 189 -3.11 -6.27 8.67
N ARG A 190 -3.77 -5.40 7.89
CA ARG A 190 -3.21 -4.10 7.49
C ARG A 190 -2.98 -3.18 8.67
N LEU A 191 -3.88 -3.17 9.64
CA LEU A 191 -3.74 -2.38 10.87
C LEU A 191 -2.56 -2.89 11.71
N LYS A 192 -2.42 -4.20 11.91
CA LYS A 192 -1.28 -4.81 12.59
C LYS A 192 0.04 -4.49 11.90
N ARG A 193 0.04 -4.41 10.56
CA ARG A 193 1.22 -3.97 9.80
C ARG A 193 1.58 -2.51 10.11
N LEU A 194 0.59 -1.60 10.16
CA LEU A 194 0.82 -0.21 10.56
C LEU A 194 1.46 -0.12 11.95
N TRP A 195 0.96 -0.90 12.91
CA TRP A 195 1.49 -0.95 14.28
C TRP A 195 2.92 -1.47 14.35
N ARG A 196 3.21 -2.56 13.63
CA ARG A 196 4.57 -3.12 13.54
C ARG A 196 5.56 -2.10 12.97
N ILE A 197 5.22 -1.45 11.85
CA ILE A 197 6.08 -0.40 11.27
C ILE A 197 6.28 0.76 12.27
N SER A 198 5.25 1.13 13.04
CA SER A 198 5.36 2.14 14.09
C SER A 198 6.36 1.75 15.18
N ASP A 199 6.34 0.48 15.62
CA ASP A 199 7.29 -0.02 16.63
C ASP A 199 8.71 -0.09 16.07
N ASP A 200 8.88 -0.50 14.81
CA ASP A 200 10.18 -0.52 14.13
C ASP A 200 10.77 0.91 14.02
N ILE A 201 9.95 1.91 13.67
CA ILE A 201 10.41 3.31 13.62
C ILE A 201 10.77 3.84 15.01
N ALA A 202 9.99 3.53 16.03
CA ALA A 202 10.27 3.96 17.39
C ALA A 202 11.58 3.37 17.94
N SER A 203 11.95 2.17 17.52
CA SER A 203 13.16 1.47 18.01
C SER A 203 14.39 1.72 17.14
N CYS A 204 14.24 1.84 15.83
CA CYS A 204 15.36 1.87 14.86
C CYS A 204 15.48 3.21 14.11
N GLY A 205 14.57 4.16 14.36
CA GLY A 205 14.50 5.42 13.63
C GLY A 205 13.80 5.28 12.28
N TRP A 206 13.64 6.43 11.58
CA TRP A 206 12.96 6.49 10.30
C TRP A 206 13.78 5.83 9.19
N LYS A 207 13.27 4.72 8.66
CA LYS A 207 13.77 4.06 7.45
C LYS A 207 12.55 3.56 6.68
N ALA A 208 12.14 4.28 5.66
CA ALA A 208 10.97 3.92 4.88
C ALA A 208 11.25 4.07 3.38
N ASP A 209 10.64 3.19 2.60
CA ASP A 209 10.63 3.31 1.14
C ASP A 209 9.98 4.63 0.72
N PRO A 210 10.27 5.16 -0.47
CA PRO A 210 9.66 6.38 -0.98
C PRO A 210 8.13 6.31 -1.00
N VAL A 211 7.47 7.42 -0.68
CA VAL A 211 6.03 7.60 -0.88
C VAL A 211 5.77 7.93 -2.35
N LEU A 212 4.85 7.21 -2.99
CA LEU A 212 4.49 7.49 -4.38
C LEU A 212 3.40 8.55 -4.44
N LEU A 213 3.66 9.62 -5.18
CA LEU A 213 2.77 10.74 -5.40
C LEU A 213 2.46 10.90 -6.89
N ASP A 214 1.30 11.48 -7.20
CA ASP A 214 1.03 12.01 -8.55
C ASP A 214 1.64 13.41 -8.74
N THR A 215 1.46 13.99 -9.92
CA THR A 215 1.97 15.31 -10.27
C THR A 215 1.38 16.45 -9.42
N ASP A 216 0.23 16.22 -8.80
CA ASP A 216 -0.41 17.16 -7.87
C ASP A 216 -0.04 16.86 -6.41
N MET A 217 1.00 16.06 -6.17
CA MET A 217 1.44 15.57 -4.84
C MET A 217 0.37 14.77 -4.08
N ARG A 218 -0.63 14.20 -4.76
CA ARG A 218 -1.62 13.34 -4.12
C ARG A 218 -1.01 11.96 -3.90
N VAL A 219 -1.25 11.38 -2.72
CA VAL A 219 -0.67 10.08 -2.36
C VAL A 219 -1.35 8.95 -3.14
N ILE A 220 -0.54 8.22 -3.90
CA ILE A 220 -0.90 7.03 -4.64
C ILE A 220 -0.62 5.78 -3.82
N ASP A 221 0.60 5.68 -3.26
CA ASP A 221 1.00 4.64 -2.33
C ASP A 221 1.84 5.24 -1.20
N GLY A 222 1.72 4.66 0.00
CA GLY A 222 2.47 5.10 1.18
C GLY A 222 1.65 5.86 2.22
N LEU A 223 0.31 5.77 2.20
CA LEU A 223 -0.56 6.41 3.20
C LEU A 223 -0.21 6.03 4.66
N HIS A 224 0.26 4.79 4.92
CA HIS A 224 0.75 4.40 6.24
C HIS A 224 2.03 5.16 6.60
N ARG A 225 2.98 5.24 5.66
CA ARG A 225 4.24 5.96 5.85
C ARG A 225 4.02 7.43 6.10
N LEU A 226 3.11 8.07 5.36
CA LEU A 226 2.78 9.47 5.59
C LEU A 226 2.14 9.71 6.97
N ALA A 227 1.20 8.86 7.41
CA ALA A 227 0.62 8.96 8.74
C ALA A 227 1.67 8.77 9.86
N LEU A 228 2.61 7.85 9.66
CA LEU A 228 3.74 7.63 10.56
C LEU A 228 4.70 8.83 10.58
N ALA A 229 5.01 9.41 9.41
CA ALA A 229 5.85 10.60 9.33
C ALA A 229 5.27 11.76 10.15
N VAL A 230 3.97 12.02 10.02
CA VAL A 230 3.29 13.03 10.83
C VAL A 230 3.37 12.69 12.32
N TYR A 231 3.10 11.45 12.71
CA TYR A 231 3.13 11.04 14.13
C TYR A 231 4.50 11.26 14.76
N PHE A 232 5.55 10.86 14.07
CA PHE A 232 6.93 10.96 14.57
C PHE A 232 7.56 12.35 14.34
N GLY A 233 6.84 13.33 13.78
CA GLY A 233 7.34 14.68 13.55
C GLY A 233 8.44 14.74 12.49
N ILE A 234 8.40 13.85 11.49
CA ILE A 234 9.34 13.85 10.37
C ILE A 234 8.99 15.02 9.45
N GLY A 235 9.92 15.96 9.26
CA GLY A 235 9.68 17.17 8.48
C GLY A 235 9.65 16.96 6.97
N SER A 236 10.48 16.02 6.47
CA SER A 236 10.50 15.63 5.05
C SER A 236 10.60 14.13 4.89
N ILE A 237 10.09 13.62 3.79
CA ILE A 237 10.12 12.19 3.44
C ILE A 237 10.55 12.01 1.99
N ASN A 238 11.25 10.93 1.73
CA ASN A 238 11.60 10.57 0.37
C ASN A 238 10.33 10.21 -0.42
N CYS A 239 10.14 10.88 -1.55
CA CYS A 239 8.98 10.72 -2.42
C CYS A 239 9.42 10.41 -3.84
N GLU A 240 8.54 9.75 -4.54
CA GLU A 240 8.62 9.50 -5.96
C GLU A 240 7.37 10.11 -6.62
N LEU A 241 7.55 11.11 -7.50
CA LEU A 241 6.48 11.69 -8.29
C LEU A 241 6.42 10.99 -9.64
N ALA A 242 5.22 10.56 -10.02
CA ALA A 242 5.00 9.93 -11.31
C ALA A 242 3.72 10.45 -11.96
N LYS A 243 3.68 10.44 -13.30
CA LYS A 243 2.47 10.80 -14.04
C LYS A 243 1.41 9.71 -13.86
N PRO A 244 0.15 10.07 -13.56
CA PRO A 244 -0.96 9.12 -13.62
C PRO A 244 -1.03 8.52 -15.02
N SER A 245 -1.28 7.23 -15.13
CA SER A 245 -1.61 6.57 -16.39
C SER A 245 -3.13 6.31 -16.45
N ALA A 246 -3.69 6.23 -17.66
CA ALA A 246 -5.09 5.85 -17.84
C ALA A 246 -5.38 4.48 -17.20
N LEU A 247 -4.41 3.58 -17.22
CA LEU A 247 -4.51 2.28 -16.56
C LEU A 247 -4.60 2.42 -15.03
N TYR A 248 -3.77 3.28 -14.43
CA TYR A 248 -3.85 3.53 -12.99
C TYR A 248 -5.24 4.05 -12.61
N ASP A 249 -5.76 5.00 -13.36
CA ASP A 249 -7.09 5.56 -13.14
C ASP A 249 -8.16 4.47 -13.24
N SER A 250 -8.11 3.59 -14.22
CA SER A 250 -9.08 2.50 -14.39
C SER A 250 -9.02 1.46 -13.26
N LEU A 251 -7.83 1.16 -12.73
CA LEU A 251 -7.62 0.13 -11.71
C LEU A 251 -7.79 0.63 -10.27
N PHE A 252 -7.47 1.89 -10.00
CA PHE A 252 -7.30 2.41 -8.64
C PHE A 252 -8.19 3.62 -8.31
N THR A 253 -8.70 4.37 -9.30
CA THR A 253 -9.60 5.50 -9.04
C THR A 253 -10.90 5.06 -8.37
N GLY A 254 -11.33 5.83 -7.38
CA GLY A 254 -12.56 5.59 -6.62
C GLY A 254 -12.40 4.70 -5.39
N LYS A 255 -11.30 3.91 -5.27
CA LYS A 255 -11.07 3.07 -4.09
C LYS A 255 -10.40 3.79 -2.92
N ASN A 256 -9.79 4.95 -3.16
CA ASN A 256 -8.94 5.63 -2.17
C ASN A 256 -9.54 6.92 -1.58
N ARG A 257 -10.81 7.24 -1.88
CA ARG A 257 -11.45 8.46 -1.36
C ARG A 257 -12.48 8.11 -0.30
N ILE A 258 -12.29 8.59 0.93
CA ILE A 258 -13.35 8.62 1.93
C ILE A 258 -13.98 10.01 1.87
N THR A 259 -15.09 10.11 1.15
CA THR A 259 -15.98 11.25 1.18
C THR A 259 -16.89 11.20 2.41
N PRO A 260 -17.56 12.29 2.82
CA PRO A 260 -18.59 12.24 3.85
C PRO A 260 -19.67 11.19 3.59
N ALA A 261 -20.12 11.02 2.34
CA ALA A 261 -21.04 9.96 1.96
C ALA A 261 -20.43 8.57 2.16
N ALA A 262 -19.16 8.38 1.81
CA ALA A 262 -18.44 7.13 2.03
C ALA A 262 -18.25 6.80 3.52
N GLN A 263 -18.15 7.79 4.38
CA GLN A 263 -18.09 7.58 5.85
C GLN A 263 -19.45 7.09 6.37
N THR A 264 -20.54 7.70 5.93
CA THR A 264 -21.89 7.27 6.27
C THR A 264 -22.13 5.82 5.79
N ASP A 265 -21.76 5.51 4.55
CA ASP A 265 -21.86 4.16 3.99
C ASP A 265 -20.95 3.13 4.72
N ALA A 266 -19.85 3.57 5.33
CA ALA A 266 -18.99 2.73 6.17
C ALA A 266 -19.60 2.45 7.56
N GLY A 267 -20.77 2.97 7.84
CA GLY A 267 -21.45 2.82 9.15
C GLY A 267 -20.75 3.59 10.27
N LEU A 268 -20.08 4.72 9.95
CA LEU A 268 -19.55 5.62 10.97
C LEU A 268 -20.69 6.38 11.65
N THR A 269 -20.63 6.43 12.96
CA THR A 269 -21.54 7.24 13.78
C THR A 269 -21.16 8.71 13.75
N GLU A 270 -22.06 9.61 14.10
CA GLU A 270 -21.79 11.04 14.24
C GLU A 270 -20.60 11.31 15.17
N LYS A 271 -20.52 10.59 16.30
CA LYS A 271 -19.39 10.67 17.23
C LYS A 271 -18.06 10.32 16.57
N GLU A 272 -18.03 9.28 15.73
CA GLU A 272 -16.84 8.86 14.99
C GLU A 272 -16.43 9.89 13.92
N ILE A 273 -17.40 10.56 13.30
CA ILE A 273 -17.15 11.62 12.31
C ILE A 273 -16.55 12.85 13.00
N VAL A 274 -17.16 13.32 14.11
CA VAL A 274 -16.64 14.44 14.91
C VAL A 274 -15.24 14.16 15.42
N PHE A 275 -14.99 12.94 15.87
CA PHE A 275 -13.65 12.51 16.27
C PHE A 275 -12.64 12.61 15.11
N LEU A 276 -12.98 12.14 13.90
CA LEU A 276 -12.10 12.25 12.74
C LEU A 276 -11.81 13.70 12.35
N ASP A 277 -12.78 14.60 12.47
CA ASP A 277 -12.57 16.03 12.19
C ASP A 277 -11.58 16.64 13.19
N SER A 278 -11.69 16.28 14.46
CA SER A 278 -10.72 16.66 15.49
C SER A 278 -9.32 16.13 15.19
N MET A 279 -9.22 14.85 14.81
CA MET A 279 -7.93 14.23 14.46
C MET A 279 -7.32 14.80 13.19
N ARG A 280 -8.12 15.28 12.25
CA ARG A 280 -7.62 16.00 11.07
C ARG A 280 -6.94 17.32 11.44
N SER A 281 -7.52 18.07 12.35
CA SER A 281 -6.90 19.29 12.88
C SER A 281 -5.59 18.99 13.60
N CYS A 282 -5.54 17.96 14.44
CA CYS A 282 -4.31 17.51 15.09
C CYS A 282 -3.23 17.09 14.07
N LEU A 283 -3.59 16.37 13.02
CA LEU A 283 -2.68 15.95 11.95
C LEU A 283 -2.06 17.14 11.24
N ALA A 284 -2.86 18.15 10.87
CA ALA A 284 -2.38 19.36 10.20
C ALA A 284 -1.42 20.17 11.09
N THR A 285 -1.76 20.35 12.37
CA THR A 285 -0.89 21.03 13.35
C THR A 285 0.45 20.29 13.49
N ARG A 286 0.43 18.96 13.64
CA ARG A 286 1.64 18.17 13.81
C ARG A 286 2.56 18.18 12.58
N ALA A 287 1.98 18.18 11.37
CA ALA A 287 2.74 18.31 10.12
C ALA A 287 3.48 19.68 10.04
N GLU A 288 2.86 20.75 10.53
CA GLU A 288 3.48 22.08 10.60
C GLU A 288 4.62 22.14 11.63
N GLU A 289 4.46 21.51 12.78
CA GLU A 289 5.51 21.43 13.81
C GLU A 289 6.75 20.69 13.31
N GLY A 290 6.56 19.52 12.66
CA GLY A 290 7.66 18.75 12.08
C GLY A 290 8.48 19.54 11.07
N ARG A 291 7.84 20.44 10.27
CA ARG A 291 8.55 21.37 9.39
C ARG A 291 9.48 22.32 10.15
N LYS A 292 8.96 22.98 11.21
CA LYS A 292 9.72 23.95 12.00
C LYS A 292 10.93 23.32 12.69
N GLU A 293 10.82 22.08 13.14
CA GLU A 293 11.93 21.34 13.73
C GLU A 293 12.99 20.96 12.70
N HIS A 294 12.59 20.65 11.48
CA HIS A 294 13.49 20.32 10.37
C HIS A 294 14.28 21.55 9.89
N GLU A 295 13.63 22.70 9.77
CA GLU A 295 14.26 23.96 9.35
C GLU A 295 15.29 24.51 10.37
N LYS A 296 15.28 24.03 11.62
CA LYS A 296 16.22 24.42 12.67
C LYS A 296 17.49 23.56 12.73
N ARG A 297 17.51 22.44 12.01
CA ARG A 297 18.66 21.53 11.91
C ARG A 297 19.47 21.77 10.66
#